data_73be54d30520c301be2eb5ee11c84f44
#
_entry.id   73be54d30520c301be2eb5ee11c84f44
#
_cell.length_a   1.000
_cell.length_b   1.000
_cell.length_c   1.000
_cell.angle_alpha   90.00
_cell.angle_beta   90.00
_cell.angle_gamma   90.00
#
_symmetry.space_group_name_H-M   'P 1'
#
loop_
_entity.id
_entity.type
_entity.pdbx_description
1 polymer ?
#
loop_
_entity_poly.entity_id
_entity_poly.type
_entity_poly.pdbx_seq_one_letter_code
_entity_poly.pdbx_strand_id
1 'polypeptide(L)'
;PQLAAYRDHLLNEAHLQGAVSLKECTANPDLALNRGVLEPLASLRRIGKIDNQNCIILIDGLCEAEYHRPDHGDTITSFLAKHVSSFPSWLKVVATVRTQLQDITKLLPFTKISLDKVHSNENIQKDLLDYINFRSQNSPSIQSNITSSTSGKLESGNISQHKFSQHLLQLSQGSFLFAKLTLDLLERGHLVAKSSSYKVLPVSLAQIYLLHFNLRFPTVRSFEKVTHILSVCLAALYPLTLLEIYYSVNALLVSKFLPWDEFLQRFKLLSGFLVKRL
;
A
#
# COMPACT_ATOMS: atom_id res chain seq x y z
N PRO A 1 -13.33 18.71 2.29
CA PRO A 1 -13.86 20.07 2.01
C PRO A 1 -12.96 20.82 1.03
N GLN A 2 -11.63 20.94 1.24
CA GLN A 2 -10.71 21.70 0.39
C GLN A 2 -10.68 21.16 -1.06
N LEU A 3 -10.63 19.84 -1.23
CA LEU A 3 -10.68 19.21 -2.55
C LEU A 3 -12.02 19.42 -3.26
N ALA A 4 -13.11 19.47 -2.52
CA ALA A 4 -14.43 19.76 -3.11
C ALA A 4 -14.50 21.18 -3.67
N ALA A 5 -14.04 22.18 -2.91
CA ALA A 5 -14.01 23.57 -3.37
C ALA A 5 -13.11 23.76 -4.61
N TYR A 6 -11.94 23.09 -4.65
CA TYR A 6 -11.05 23.11 -5.80
C TYR A 6 -11.68 22.41 -7.01
N ARG A 7 -12.26 21.22 -6.81
CA ARG A 7 -12.98 20.49 -7.86
C ARG A 7 -14.08 21.33 -8.49
N ASP A 8 -14.92 21.93 -7.64
CA ASP A 8 -16.05 22.74 -8.12
C ASP A 8 -15.56 23.98 -8.90
N HIS A 9 -14.47 24.60 -8.44
CA HIS A 9 -13.83 25.69 -9.17
C HIS A 9 -13.26 25.22 -10.52
N LEU A 10 -12.59 24.08 -10.54
CA LEU A 10 -12.05 23.48 -11.77
C LEU A 10 -13.16 23.15 -12.79
N LEU A 11 -14.28 22.60 -12.31
CA LEU A 11 -15.42 22.24 -13.20
C LEU A 11 -16.13 23.45 -13.79
N ASN A 12 -16.09 24.60 -13.12
CA ASN A 12 -16.73 25.84 -13.59
C ASN A 12 -15.84 26.69 -14.49
N GLU A 13 -14.52 26.38 -14.58
CA GLU A 13 -13.54 27.20 -15.28
C GLU A 13 -12.82 26.39 -16.37
N ALA A 14 -13.30 26.53 -17.61
CA ALA A 14 -12.75 25.74 -18.74
C ALA A 14 -11.24 25.94 -18.97
N HIS A 15 -10.69 27.14 -18.67
CA HIS A 15 -9.26 27.41 -18.80
C HIS A 15 -8.44 26.61 -17.78
N LEU A 16 -8.97 26.36 -16.57
CA LEU A 16 -8.31 25.54 -15.55
C LEU A 16 -8.32 24.06 -15.95
N GLN A 17 -9.42 23.57 -16.54
CA GLN A 17 -9.48 22.20 -17.07
C GLN A 17 -8.41 21.98 -18.14
N GLY A 18 -8.22 22.98 -19.02
CA GLY A 18 -7.13 22.96 -20.01
C GLY A 18 -5.75 22.89 -19.35
N ALA A 19 -5.51 23.73 -18.32
CA ALA A 19 -4.23 23.81 -17.62
C ALA A 19 -3.83 22.51 -16.90
N VAL A 20 -4.80 21.74 -16.39
CA VAL A 20 -4.57 20.44 -15.72
C VAL A 20 -4.84 19.24 -16.65
N SER A 21 -5.02 19.45 -17.93
CA SER A 21 -5.16 18.34 -18.88
C SER A 21 -3.88 17.50 -18.91
N LEU A 22 -4.02 16.18 -19.17
CA LEU A 22 -2.86 15.29 -19.27
C LEU A 22 -1.85 15.79 -20.31
N LYS A 23 -2.34 16.34 -21.42
CA LYS A 23 -1.49 16.92 -22.48
C LYS A 23 -0.65 18.08 -21.95
N GLU A 24 -1.26 19.02 -21.23
CA GLU A 24 -0.54 20.18 -20.69
C GLU A 24 0.38 19.80 -19.53
N CYS A 25 -0.06 18.92 -18.62
CA CYS A 25 0.78 18.41 -17.55
C CYS A 25 2.03 17.68 -18.06
N THR A 26 1.95 17.05 -19.24
CA THR A 26 3.11 16.38 -19.86
C THR A 26 3.99 17.36 -20.64
N ALA A 27 3.38 18.30 -21.39
CA ALA A 27 4.12 19.24 -22.21
C ALA A 27 4.76 20.39 -21.41
N ASN A 28 4.03 20.92 -20.41
CA ASN A 28 4.42 22.10 -19.64
C ASN A 28 4.08 21.92 -18.15
N PRO A 29 4.73 20.98 -17.43
CA PRO A 29 4.39 20.65 -16.05
C PRO A 29 4.51 21.82 -15.08
N ASP A 30 5.49 22.71 -15.30
CA ASP A 30 5.70 23.93 -14.50
C ASP A 30 4.49 24.88 -14.59
N LEU A 31 3.98 25.08 -15.80
CA LEU A 31 2.82 25.93 -16.06
C LEU A 31 1.54 25.30 -15.52
N ALA A 32 1.37 24.00 -15.72
CA ALA A 32 0.25 23.23 -15.19
C ALA A 32 0.18 23.30 -13.65
N LEU A 33 1.32 23.18 -12.97
CA LEU A 33 1.38 23.32 -11.52
C LEU A 33 0.97 24.73 -11.07
N ASN A 34 1.57 25.76 -11.65
CA ASN A 34 1.33 27.13 -11.20
C ASN A 34 -0.10 27.58 -11.49
N ARG A 35 -0.52 27.54 -12.78
CA ARG A 35 -1.84 28.03 -13.20
C ARG A 35 -2.98 27.07 -12.87
N GLY A 36 -2.71 25.77 -12.91
CA GLY A 36 -3.74 24.74 -12.68
C GLY A 36 -3.96 24.43 -11.20
N VAL A 37 -2.95 24.58 -10.34
CA VAL A 37 -3.01 24.14 -8.95
C VAL A 37 -2.74 25.28 -7.98
N LEU A 38 -1.56 25.90 -8.00
CA LEU A 38 -1.14 26.83 -6.94
C LEU A 38 -1.95 28.12 -6.92
N GLU A 39 -2.13 28.77 -8.08
CA GLU A 39 -2.91 30.00 -8.19
C GLU A 39 -4.40 29.80 -7.83
N PRO A 40 -5.10 28.77 -8.34
CA PRO A 40 -6.48 28.49 -7.95
C PRO A 40 -6.64 28.22 -6.46
N LEU A 41 -5.76 27.38 -5.87
CA LEU A 41 -5.81 27.09 -4.43
C LEU A 41 -5.58 28.35 -3.58
N ALA A 42 -4.62 29.18 -3.96
CA ALA A 42 -4.35 30.46 -3.28
C ALA A 42 -5.54 31.42 -3.38
N SER A 43 -6.18 31.48 -4.56
CA SER A 43 -7.38 32.29 -4.77
C SER A 43 -8.56 31.82 -3.93
N LEU A 44 -8.86 30.52 -3.94
CA LEU A 44 -9.94 29.93 -3.15
C LEU A 44 -9.74 30.14 -1.65
N ARG A 45 -8.49 30.08 -1.17
CA ARG A 45 -8.17 30.37 0.21
C ARG A 45 -8.40 31.84 0.57
N ARG A 46 -7.97 32.76 -0.30
CA ARG A 46 -8.15 34.20 -0.10
C ARG A 46 -9.62 34.60 -0.01
N ILE A 47 -10.51 33.95 -0.77
CA ILE A 47 -11.97 34.21 -0.73
C ILE A 47 -12.70 33.36 0.31
N GLY A 48 -11.99 32.63 1.19
CA GLY A 48 -12.56 31.86 2.29
C GLY A 48 -13.29 30.57 1.90
N LYS A 49 -13.14 30.09 0.65
CA LYS A 49 -13.71 28.80 0.22
C LYS A 49 -12.87 27.59 0.67
N ILE A 50 -11.63 27.80 1.05
CA ILE A 50 -10.73 26.83 1.67
C ILE A 50 -10.37 27.32 3.06
N ASP A 51 -10.48 26.42 4.05
CA ASP A 51 -10.19 26.73 5.46
C ASP A 51 -8.74 27.19 5.66
N ASN A 52 -8.52 27.95 6.76
CA ASN A 52 -7.18 28.40 7.13
C ASN A 52 -6.25 27.32 7.70
N GLN A 53 -6.63 26.06 7.60
CA GLN A 53 -5.80 24.92 8.00
C GLN A 53 -4.75 24.59 6.94
N ASN A 54 -3.70 23.86 7.36
CA ASN A 54 -2.71 23.34 6.42
C ASN A 54 -3.33 22.27 5.52
N CYS A 55 -3.02 22.36 4.22
CA CYS A 55 -3.29 21.30 3.25
C CYS A 55 -2.05 20.43 3.11
N ILE A 56 -2.23 19.12 3.02
CA ILE A 56 -1.14 18.15 2.91
C ILE A 56 -1.26 17.42 1.59
N ILE A 57 -0.19 17.44 0.81
CA ILE A 57 0.01 16.57 -0.36
C ILE A 57 0.80 15.37 0.14
N LEU A 58 0.21 14.18 0.09
CA LEU A 58 0.89 12.92 0.42
C LEU A 58 1.33 12.23 -0.86
N ILE A 59 2.64 12.00 -0.98
CA ILE A 59 3.26 11.25 -2.08
C ILE A 59 3.82 9.96 -1.49
N ASP A 60 3.15 8.85 -1.75
CA ASP A 60 3.62 7.55 -1.31
C ASP A 60 4.55 6.93 -2.35
N GLY A 61 5.72 6.45 -1.92
CA GLY A 61 6.66 5.77 -2.78
C GLY A 61 7.39 6.68 -3.77
N LEU A 62 7.99 7.78 -3.30
CA LEU A 62 8.74 8.70 -4.19
C LEU A 62 9.89 7.99 -4.92
N CYS A 63 10.49 6.94 -4.32
CA CYS A 63 11.51 6.14 -4.95
C CYS A 63 10.98 5.31 -6.13
N GLU A 64 9.74 4.87 -6.09
CA GLU A 64 9.12 4.16 -7.20
C GLU A 64 8.93 5.07 -8.42
N ALA A 65 8.71 6.36 -8.21
CA ALA A 65 8.62 7.33 -9.29
C ALA A 65 9.94 7.48 -10.08
N GLU A 66 11.08 7.28 -9.43
CA GLU A 66 12.38 7.34 -10.10
C GLU A 66 12.64 6.17 -11.08
N TYR A 67 11.98 5.03 -10.92
CA TYR A 67 12.02 3.94 -11.89
C TYR A 67 11.24 4.24 -13.17
N HIS A 68 10.28 5.18 -13.09
CA HIS A 68 9.43 5.59 -14.21
C HIS A 68 9.81 6.96 -14.77
N ARG A 69 11.04 7.40 -14.52
CA ARG A 69 11.51 8.67 -15.06
C ARG A 69 11.48 8.66 -16.60
N PRO A 70 11.09 9.78 -17.21
CA PRO A 70 11.12 9.89 -18.66
C PRO A 70 12.58 9.87 -19.17
N ASP A 71 12.75 9.54 -20.44
CA ASP A 71 14.08 9.62 -21.10
C ASP A 71 14.65 11.03 -21.07
N HIS A 72 13.76 12.04 -21.13
CA HIS A 72 14.07 13.45 -21.06
C HIS A 72 13.11 14.18 -20.12
N GLY A 73 13.61 15.15 -19.36
CA GLY A 73 12.82 15.98 -18.46
C GLY A 73 13.02 15.67 -16.98
N ASP A 74 12.20 16.31 -16.16
CA ASP A 74 12.28 16.21 -14.72
C ASP A 74 11.64 14.91 -14.19
N THR A 75 12.29 14.29 -13.21
CA THR A 75 11.63 13.30 -12.35
C THR A 75 10.70 14.00 -11.36
N ILE A 76 9.80 13.27 -10.70
CA ILE A 76 8.96 13.86 -9.63
C ILE A 76 9.84 14.48 -8.53
N THR A 77 10.97 13.87 -8.20
CA THR A 77 11.89 14.38 -7.18
C THR A 77 12.54 15.69 -7.62
N SER A 78 13.07 15.76 -8.86
CA SER A 78 13.68 16.98 -9.39
C SER A 78 12.65 18.11 -9.58
N PHE A 79 11.45 17.76 -10.02
CA PHE A 79 10.33 18.68 -10.13
C PHE A 79 9.94 19.27 -8.75
N LEU A 80 9.81 18.44 -7.72
CA LEU A 80 9.56 18.91 -6.36
C LEU A 80 10.69 19.80 -5.84
N ALA A 81 11.95 19.42 -6.07
CA ALA A 81 13.11 20.22 -5.65
C ALA A 81 13.08 21.62 -6.27
N LYS A 82 12.64 21.73 -7.52
CA LYS A 82 12.50 22.99 -8.26
C LYS A 82 11.38 23.86 -7.71
N HIS A 83 10.25 23.27 -7.33
CA HIS A 83 9.01 24.02 -7.06
C HIS A 83 8.63 24.14 -5.60
N VAL A 84 9.10 23.27 -4.72
CA VAL A 84 8.62 23.23 -3.31
C VAL A 84 8.87 24.55 -2.57
N SER A 85 9.88 25.31 -2.93
CA SER A 85 10.16 26.63 -2.36
C SER A 85 9.11 27.69 -2.74
N SER A 86 8.39 27.50 -3.84
CA SER A 86 7.29 28.37 -4.29
C SER A 86 5.95 28.02 -3.69
N PHE A 87 5.85 26.89 -2.96
CA PHE A 87 4.60 26.48 -2.33
C PHE A 87 4.24 27.44 -1.19
N PRO A 88 2.96 27.80 -1.07
CA PRO A 88 2.50 28.59 0.08
C PRO A 88 2.81 27.85 1.38
N SER A 89 3.07 28.61 2.45
CA SER A 89 3.44 28.03 3.78
C SER A 89 2.42 27.05 4.36
N TRP A 90 1.19 27.14 3.94
CA TRP A 90 0.09 26.25 4.36
C TRP A 90 -0.05 24.98 3.50
N LEU A 91 0.62 24.91 2.35
CA LEU A 91 0.64 23.71 1.51
C LEU A 91 1.88 22.91 1.85
N LYS A 92 1.69 21.78 2.52
CA LYS A 92 2.77 20.90 2.98
C LYS A 92 2.86 19.66 2.11
N VAL A 93 4.08 19.17 1.91
CA VAL A 93 4.32 17.90 1.21
C VAL A 93 4.90 16.90 2.21
N VAL A 94 4.31 15.72 2.24
CA VAL A 94 4.81 14.55 2.94
C VAL A 94 5.09 13.46 1.91
N ALA A 95 6.30 12.94 1.89
CA ALA A 95 6.68 11.89 0.94
C ALA A 95 7.28 10.70 1.68
N THR A 96 6.96 9.48 1.23
CA THR A 96 7.58 8.27 1.73
C THR A 96 8.70 7.83 0.78
N VAL A 97 9.82 7.37 1.36
CA VAL A 97 11.00 6.94 0.63
C VAL A 97 11.60 5.73 1.34
N ARG A 98 12.06 4.74 0.59
CA ARG A 98 12.79 3.60 1.14
C ARG A 98 14.15 4.02 1.66
N THR A 99 14.54 3.53 2.83
CA THR A 99 15.80 3.88 3.49
C THR A 99 17.03 3.63 2.60
N GLN A 100 16.98 2.58 1.77
CA GLN A 100 18.06 2.24 0.85
C GLN A 100 18.22 3.25 -0.31
N LEU A 101 17.21 4.06 -0.58
CA LEU A 101 17.15 5.01 -1.70
C LEU A 101 17.08 6.48 -1.25
N GLN A 102 17.56 6.78 -0.05
CA GLN A 102 17.52 8.15 0.52
C GLN A 102 18.25 9.20 -0.35
N ASP A 103 19.17 8.77 -1.20
CA ASP A 103 19.97 9.66 -2.04
C ASP A 103 19.12 10.48 -2.99
N ILE A 104 17.98 9.94 -3.44
CA ILE A 104 17.04 10.66 -4.32
C ILE A 104 16.44 11.90 -3.65
N THR A 105 16.42 11.96 -2.32
CA THR A 105 15.85 13.07 -1.55
C THR A 105 16.87 14.11 -1.10
N LYS A 106 18.15 13.98 -1.48
CA LYS A 106 19.21 14.91 -1.06
C LYS A 106 18.94 16.37 -1.46
N LEU A 107 18.29 16.57 -2.59
CA LEU A 107 17.96 17.90 -3.12
C LEU A 107 16.66 18.49 -2.52
N LEU A 108 15.88 17.70 -1.81
CA LEU A 108 14.61 18.15 -1.21
C LEU A 108 14.87 18.80 0.15
N PRO A 109 14.36 20.03 0.40
CA PRO A 109 14.50 20.71 1.68
C PRO A 109 13.52 20.16 2.74
N PHE A 110 13.41 18.84 2.84
CA PHE A 110 12.44 18.18 3.72
C PHE A 110 13.09 17.75 5.04
N THR A 111 12.33 17.89 6.11
CA THR A 111 12.68 17.27 7.39
C THR A 111 12.49 15.76 7.28
N LYS A 112 13.53 15.00 7.61
CA LYS A 112 13.52 13.55 7.52
C LYS A 112 13.07 12.93 8.84
N ILE A 113 12.11 12.00 8.74
CA ILE A 113 11.65 11.19 9.87
C ILE A 113 11.91 9.73 9.51
N SER A 114 12.77 9.06 10.30
CA SER A 114 13.04 7.63 10.09
C SER A 114 11.95 6.78 10.74
N LEU A 115 11.44 5.81 9.99
CA LEU A 115 10.51 4.79 10.48
C LEU A 115 11.19 3.44 10.75
N ASP A 116 12.53 3.35 10.61
CA ASP A 116 13.25 2.07 10.73
C ASP A 116 13.23 1.47 12.14
N LYS A 117 12.99 2.29 13.17
CA LYS A 117 12.93 1.86 14.58
C LYS A 117 11.49 1.77 15.10
N VAL A 118 10.56 1.41 14.23
CA VAL A 118 9.13 1.31 14.56
C VAL A 118 8.85 0.33 15.70
N HIS A 119 9.59 -0.78 15.75
CA HIS A 119 9.45 -1.81 16.79
C HIS A 119 9.81 -1.35 18.21
N SER A 120 10.61 -0.29 18.34
CA SER A 120 10.99 0.29 19.65
C SER A 120 10.16 1.52 20.03
N ASN A 121 9.20 1.94 19.19
CA ASN A 121 8.35 3.09 19.46
C ASN A 121 7.11 2.68 20.26
N GLU A 122 7.03 3.14 21.51
CA GLU A 122 5.94 2.80 22.43
C GLU A 122 4.55 3.20 21.89
N ASN A 123 4.43 4.32 21.19
CA ASN A 123 3.16 4.74 20.59
C ASN A 123 2.69 3.77 19.52
N ILE A 124 3.61 3.30 18.67
CA ILE A 124 3.28 2.32 17.63
C ILE A 124 2.91 0.97 18.24
N GLN A 125 3.61 0.56 19.30
CA GLN A 125 3.26 -0.66 20.03
C GLN A 125 1.87 -0.56 20.65
N LYS A 126 1.51 0.59 21.22
CA LYS A 126 0.18 0.86 21.75
C LYS A 126 -0.88 0.83 20.65
N ASP A 127 -0.68 1.58 19.57
CA ASP A 127 -1.61 1.62 18.44
C ASP A 127 -1.82 0.23 17.82
N LEU A 128 -0.76 -0.57 17.71
CA LEU A 128 -0.82 -1.93 17.20
C LEU A 128 -1.60 -2.86 18.15
N LEU A 129 -1.38 -2.71 19.47
CA LEU A 129 -2.14 -3.47 20.47
C LEU A 129 -3.63 -3.10 20.42
N ASP A 130 -3.94 -1.81 20.32
CA ASP A 130 -5.31 -1.31 20.22
C ASP A 130 -5.99 -1.83 18.94
N TYR A 131 -5.26 -1.87 17.81
CA TYR A 131 -5.74 -2.48 16.57
C TYR A 131 -6.02 -3.98 16.72
N ILE A 132 -5.11 -4.75 17.32
CA ILE A 132 -5.30 -6.19 17.55
C ILE A 132 -6.52 -6.42 18.45
N ASN A 133 -6.65 -5.67 19.52
CA ASN A 133 -7.79 -5.77 20.46
C ASN A 133 -9.10 -5.41 19.76
N PHE A 134 -9.13 -4.30 19.00
CA PHE A 134 -10.30 -3.90 18.25
C PHE A 134 -10.77 -4.99 17.28
N ARG A 135 -9.85 -5.55 16.47
CA ARG A 135 -10.18 -6.62 15.52
C ARG A 135 -10.66 -7.89 16.24
N SER A 136 -10.01 -8.27 17.33
CA SER A 136 -10.37 -9.46 18.09
C SER A 136 -11.71 -9.33 18.81
N GLN A 137 -12.07 -8.14 19.30
CA GLN A 137 -13.33 -7.88 19.97
C GLN A 137 -14.52 -7.79 19.01
N ASN A 138 -14.30 -7.27 17.82
CA ASN A 138 -15.37 -7.04 16.84
C ASN A 138 -15.58 -8.19 15.85
N SER A 139 -14.80 -9.26 15.93
CA SER A 139 -14.95 -10.44 15.06
C SER A 139 -15.23 -11.72 15.87
N PRO A 140 -16.47 -12.22 15.88
CA PRO A 140 -16.82 -13.48 16.53
C PRO A 140 -16.01 -14.68 16.00
N SER A 141 -15.66 -14.66 14.71
CA SER A 141 -14.84 -15.70 14.09
C SER A 141 -13.42 -15.72 14.68
N ILE A 142 -12.80 -14.56 14.88
CA ILE A 142 -11.50 -14.47 15.54
C ILE A 142 -11.61 -14.99 16.96
N GLN A 143 -12.61 -14.55 17.73
CA GLN A 143 -12.83 -14.99 19.12
C GLN A 143 -12.95 -16.51 19.22
N SER A 144 -13.78 -17.12 18.36
CA SER A 144 -13.98 -18.57 18.35
C SER A 144 -12.71 -19.36 18.00
N ASN A 145 -11.81 -18.76 17.21
CA ASN A 145 -10.56 -19.38 16.76
C ASN A 145 -9.37 -19.18 17.72
N ILE A 146 -9.50 -18.30 18.71
CA ILE A 146 -8.48 -18.11 19.76
C ILE A 146 -8.90 -18.62 21.13
N THR A 147 -10.20 -18.84 21.38
CA THR A 147 -10.70 -19.33 22.68
C THR A 147 -10.68 -20.85 22.72
N SER A 148 -10.01 -21.41 23.72
CA SER A 148 -10.08 -22.87 23.99
C SER A 148 -11.46 -23.22 24.56
N SER A 149 -12.12 -24.20 23.97
CA SER A 149 -13.39 -24.76 24.48
C SER A 149 -13.19 -25.65 25.75
N THR A 150 -12.32 -25.26 26.66
CA THR A 150 -12.15 -25.99 27.91
C THR A 150 -13.20 -25.51 28.88
N SER A 151 -14.17 -26.36 29.06
CA SER A 151 -15.27 -26.36 30.03
C SER A 151 -15.14 -25.41 31.22
N GLY A 152 -16.10 -24.51 31.38
CA GLY A 152 -16.69 -24.25 32.69
C GLY A 152 -16.34 -22.96 33.42
N LYS A 153 -15.67 -21.94 32.86
CA LYS A 153 -15.59 -20.63 33.52
C LYS A 153 -15.66 -19.45 32.57
N LEU A 154 -16.68 -18.62 32.74
CA LEU A 154 -16.91 -17.37 31.99
C LEU A 154 -15.74 -16.33 32.08
N GLU A 155 -14.88 -16.45 33.08
CA GLU A 155 -13.73 -15.57 33.29
C GLU A 155 -12.51 -15.89 32.38
N SER A 156 -12.49 -17.06 31.75
CA SER A 156 -11.36 -17.55 30.96
C SER A 156 -11.23 -16.86 29.59
N GLY A 157 -12.31 -16.30 29.04
CA GLY A 157 -12.31 -15.69 27.70
C GLY A 157 -11.45 -14.42 27.60
N ASN A 158 -11.58 -13.52 28.54
CA ASN A 158 -10.83 -12.23 28.55
C ASN A 158 -9.33 -12.45 28.79
N ILE A 159 -8.98 -13.43 29.65
CA ILE A 159 -7.57 -13.75 29.93
C ILE A 159 -6.91 -14.38 28.70
N SER A 160 -7.62 -15.26 28.00
CA SER A 160 -7.12 -15.89 26.78
C SER A 160 -6.92 -14.86 25.66
N GLN A 161 -7.87 -13.95 25.49
CA GLN A 161 -7.80 -12.88 24.49
C GLN A 161 -6.63 -11.92 24.77
N HIS A 162 -6.45 -11.50 26.03
CA HIS A 162 -5.33 -10.64 26.39
C HIS A 162 -3.98 -11.31 26.13
N LYS A 163 -3.81 -12.59 26.50
CA LYS A 163 -2.60 -13.36 26.24
C LYS A 163 -2.33 -13.48 24.73
N PHE A 164 -3.35 -13.73 23.93
CA PHE A 164 -3.26 -13.78 22.49
C PHE A 164 -2.81 -12.43 21.91
N SER A 165 -3.44 -11.33 22.32
CA SER A 165 -3.11 -9.99 21.83
C SER A 165 -1.66 -9.61 22.12
N GLN A 166 -1.17 -9.90 23.34
CA GLN A 166 0.20 -9.68 23.72
C GLN A 166 1.19 -10.54 22.92
N HIS A 167 0.85 -11.79 22.70
CA HIS A 167 1.69 -12.69 21.92
C HIS A 167 1.77 -12.25 20.44
N LEU A 168 0.62 -11.89 19.83
CA LEU A 168 0.60 -11.39 18.46
C LEU A 168 1.33 -10.05 18.33
N LEU A 169 1.23 -9.17 19.31
CA LEU A 169 1.98 -7.92 19.37
C LEU A 169 3.49 -8.20 19.31
N GLN A 170 3.98 -9.13 20.13
CA GLN A 170 5.40 -9.51 20.15
C GLN A 170 5.87 -10.06 18.79
N LEU A 171 5.09 -10.97 18.19
CA LEU A 171 5.39 -11.55 16.87
C LEU A 171 5.38 -10.48 15.77
N SER A 172 4.53 -9.49 15.89
CA SER A 172 4.36 -8.44 14.87
C SER A 172 5.53 -7.48 14.80
N GLN A 173 6.32 -7.31 15.85
CA GLN A 173 7.49 -6.43 15.91
C GLN A 173 7.22 -5.02 15.32
N GLY A 174 6.03 -4.46 15.59
CA GLY A 174 5.60 -3.16 15.05
C GLY A 174 4.97 -3.22 13.65
N SER A 175 4.89 -4.38 13.02
CA SER A 175 4.30 -4.53 11.69
C SER A 175 2.78 -4.70 11.74
N PHE A 176 2.05 -3.65 11.38
CA PHE A 176 0.59 -3.72 11.19
C PHE A 176 0.20 -4.70 10.09
N LEU A 177 1.01 -4.82 9.03
CA LEU A 177 0.74 -5.77 7.95
C LEU A 177 0.75 -7.21 8.46
N PHE A 178 1.75 -7.55 9.29
CA PHE A 178 1.84 -8.89 9.88
C PHE A 178 0.62 -9.18 10.75
N ALA A 179 0.26 -8.28 11.66
CA ALA A 179 -0.89 -8.42 12.53
C ALA A 179 -2.20 -8.55 11.73
N LYS A 180 -2.39 -7.67 10.74
CA LYS A 180 -3.56 -7.68 9.86
C LYS A 180 -3.72 -9.01 9.15
N LEU A 181 -2.68 -9.48 8.45
CA LEU A 181 -2.75 -10.73 7.68
C LEU A 181 -2.97 -11.95 8.57
N THR A 182 -2.37 -11.97 9.77
CA THR A 182 -2.60 -13.05 10.76
C THR A 182 -4.05 -13.05 11.23
N LEU A 183 -4.60 -11.87 11.56
CA LEU A 183 -6.00 -11.74 11.98
C LEU A 183 -6.98 -12.09 10.85
N ASP A 184 -6.67 -11.72 9.60
CA ASP A 184 -7.49 -12.08 8.43
C ASP A 184 -7.52 -13.61 8.22
N LEU A 185 -6.42 -14.33 8.48
CA LEU A 185 -6.39 -15.79 8.43
C LEU A 185 -7.22 -16.44 9.54
N LEU A 186 -7.18 -15.88 10.76
CA LEU A 186 -8.02 -16.30 11.87
C LEU A 186 -9.51 -16.05 11.58
N GLU A 187 -9.84 -14.88 11.06
CA GLU A 187 -11.21 -14.49 10.73
C GLU A 187 -11.85 -15.40 9.70
N ARG A 188 -11.06 -15.83 8.70
CA ARG A 188 -11.49 -16.76 7.66
C ARG A 188 -11.47 -18.23 8.08
N GLY A 189 -11.05 -18.54 9.31
CA GLY A 189 -10.92 -19.91 9.80
C GLY A 189 -9.77 -20.72 9.17
N HIS A 190 -8.87 -20.06 8.44
CA HIS A 190 -7.68 -20.71 7.87
C HIS A 190 -6.59 -20.95 8.91
N LEU A 191 -6.70 -20.29 10.04
CA LEU A 191 -5.83 -20.44 11.19
C LEU A 191 -6.68 -20.58 12.45
N VAL A 192 -6.31 -21.53 13.32
CA VAL A 192 -6.97 -21.77 14.61
C VAL A 192 -5.90 -21.82 15.69
N ALA A 193 -5.94 -20.88 16.61
CA ALA A 193 -4.93 -20.68 17.65
C ALA A 193 -5.50 -20.93 19.06
N LYS A 194 -6.17 -22.07 19.26
CA LYS A 194 -6.82 -22.45 20.53
C LYS A 194 -5.84 -22.94 21.61
N SER A 195 -4.59 -23.22 21.24
CA SER A 195 -3.57 -23.67 22.19
C SER A 195 -3.00 -22.47 22.96
N SER A 196 -2.82 -22.62 24.26
CA SER A 196 -2.20 -21.61 25.12
C SER A 196 -0.76 -21.21 24.71
N SER A 197 -0.10 -22.03 23.90
CA SER A 197 1.26 -21.77 23.41
C SER A 197 1.30 -21.00 22.08
N TYR A 198 0.15 -20.86 21.39
CA TYR A 198 0.02 -20.19 20.08
C TYR A 198 1.07 -20.60 19.02
N LYS A 199 1.63 -21.81 19.13
CA LYS A 199 2.71 -22.31 18.25
C LYS A 199 2.31 -22.41 16.78
N VAL A 200 1.02 -22.40 16.49
CA VAL A 200 0.48 -22.44 15.13
C VAL A 200 0.50 -21.08 14.42
N LEU A 201 0.73 -19.99 15.16
CA LEU A 201 0.82 -18.67 14.55
C LEU A 201 2.10 -18.56 13.71
N PRO A 202 2.01 -17.94 12.53
CA PRO A 202 3.20 -17.66 11.75
C PRO A 202 4.14 -16.72 12.52
N VAL A 203 5.44 -16.88 12.33
CA VAL A 203 6.45 -16.04 13.00
C VAL A 203 7.11 -15.03 12.06
N SER A 204 6.74 -15.05 10.79
CA SER A 204 7.26 -14.11 9.78
C SER A 204 6.24 -13.86 8.66
N LEU A 205 6.38 -12.72 7.97
CA LEU A 205 5.59 -12.43 6.76
C LEU A 205 5.78 -13.50 5.68
N ALA A 206 6.99 -14.05 5.55
CA ALA A 206 7.25 -15.12 4.58
C ALA A 206 6.37 -16.36 4.85
N GLN A 207 6.20 -16.74 6.11
CA GLN A 207 5.31 -17.85 6.48
C GLN A 207 3.84 -17.54 6.21
N ILE A 208 3.42 -16.28 6.44
CA ILE A 208 2.05 -15.85 6.11
C ILE A 208 1.81 -15.95 4.61
N TYR A 209 2.73 -15.44 3.79
CA TYR A 209 2.60 -15.52 2.34
C TYR A 209 2.62 -16.98 1.85
N LEU A 210 3.51 -17.81 2.39
CA LEU A 210 3.54 -19.24 2.07
C LEU A 210 2.19 -19.90 2.38
N LEU A 211 1.59 -19.58 3.53
CA LEU A 211 0.28 -20.10 3.89
C LEU A 211 -0.81 -19.65 2.90
N HIS A 212 -0.82 -18.38 2.52
CA HIS A 212 -1.75 -17.86 1.50
C HIS A 212 -1.57 -18.55 0.15
N PHE A 213 -0.31 -18.77 -0.29
CA PHE A 213 -0.04 -19.51 -1.52
C PHE A 213 -0.49 -20.97 -1.43
N ASN A 214 -0.23 -21.65 -0.31
CA ASN A 214 -0.65 -23.04 -0.11
C ASN A 214 -2.19 -23.18 -0.07
N LEU A 215 -2.89 -22.22 0.52
CA LEU A 215 -4.35 -22.18 0.50
C LEU A 215 -4.91 -21.96 -0.92
N ARG A 216 -4.25 -21.13 -1.72
CA ARG A 216 -4.68 -20.86 -3.10
C ARG A 216 -4.27 -21.93 -4.09
N PHE A 217 -3.09 -22.52 -3.88
CA PHE A 217 -2.46 -23.52 -4.74
C PHE A 217 -2.09 -24.77 -3.91
N PRO A 218 -3.07 -25.61 -3.57
CA PRO A 218 -2.85 -26.75 -2.66
C PRO A 218 -1.97 -27.86 -3.26
N THR A 219 -1.70 -27.83 -4.57
CA THR A 219 -0.85 -28.82 -5.25
C THR A 219 0.21 -28.13 -6.11
N VAL A 220 1.36 -28.78 -6.29
CA VAL A 220 2.43 -28.30 -7.16
C VAL A 220 1.90 -28.01 -8.58
N ARG A 221 1.09 -28.93 -9.12
CA ARG A 221 0.46 -28.78 -10.45
C ARG A 221 -0.44 -27.54 -10.55
N SER A 222 -1.12 -27.16 -9.47
CA SER A 222 -1.94 -25.95 -9.45
C SER A 222 -1.08 -24.68 -9.46
N PHE A 223 0.06 -24.70 -8.79
CA PHE A 223 1.01 -23.60 -8.73
C PHE A 223 1.79 -23.44 -10.06
N GLU A 224 2.19 -24.55 -10.69
CA GLU A 224 2.88 -24.54 -11.99
C GLU A 224 2.14 -23.75 -13.07
N LYS A 225 0.80 -23.74 -13.01
CA LYS A 225 -0.02 -22.97 -13.96
C LYS A 225 0.25 -21.46 -13.94
N VAL A 226 0.73 -20.93 -12.83
CA VAL A 226 0.94 -19.49 -12.61
C VAL A 226 2.42 -19.12 -12.45
N THR A 227 3.33 -20.08 -12.38
CA THR A 227 4.75 -19.87 -12.09
C THR A 227 5.40 -18.89 -13.09
N HIS A 228 5.17 -19.07 -14.39
CA HIS A 228 5.76 -18.18 -15.40
C HIS A 228 5.22 -16.75 -15.30
N ILE A 229 3.93 -16.59 -15.00
CA ILE A 229 3.31 -15.26 -14.78
C ILE A 229 3.94 -14.58 -13.58
N LEU A 230 4.07 -15.29 -12.45
CA LEU A 230 4.72 -14.78 -11.25
C LEU A 230 6.19 -14.45 -11.51
N SER A 231 6.92 -15.29 -12.22
CA SER A 231 8.33 -15.05 -12.54
C SER A 231 8.52 -13.77 -13.36
N VAL A 232 7.67 -13.54 -14.36
CA VAL A 232 7.69 -12.31 -15.16
C VAL A 232 7.38 -11.08 -14.26
N CYS A 233 6.32 -11.15 -13.45
CA CYS A 233 5.96 -10.04 -12.57
C CYS A 233 7.03 -9.73 -11.51
N LEU A 234 7.71 -10.75 -10.97
CA LEU A 234 8.77 -10.57 -9.96
C LEU A 234 10.08 -10.06 -10.58
N ALA A 235 10.35 -10.39 -11.83
CA ALA A 235 11.55 -9.94 -12.53
C ALA A 235 11.40 -8.53 -13.13
N ALA A 236 10.17 -8.01 -13.21
CA ALA A 236 9.88 -6.71 -13.80
C ALA A 236 10.46 -5.57 -12.94
N LEU A 237 11.14 -4.64 -13.59
CA LEU A 237 11.69 -3.42 -12.95
C LEU A 237 10.63 -2.32 -12.80
N TYR A 238 9.53 -2.43 -13.54
CA TYR A 238 8.40 -1.49 -13.52
C TYR A 238 7.09 -2.26 -13.70
N PRO A 239 5.92 -1.66 -13.39
CA PRO A 239 4.64 -2.29 -13.62
C PRO A 239 4.42 -2.61 -15.09
N LEU A 240 4.13 -3.87 -15.40
CA LEU A 240 3.89 -4.33 -16.76
C LEU A 240 2.41 -4.26 -17.10
N THR A 241 2.10 -3.96 -18.35
CA THR A 241 0.77 -4.14 -18.90
C THR A 241 0.44 -5.62 -19.03
N LEU A 242 -0.84 -5.94 -19.10
CA LEU A 242 -1.28 -7.34 -19.26
C LEU A 242 -0.75 -7.99 -20.55
N LEU A 243 -0.61 -7.18 -21.63
CA LEU A 243 -0.04 -7.64 -22.89
C LEU A 243 1.46 -7.92 -22.78
N GLU A 244 2.21 -7.07 -22.11
CA GLU A 244 3.64 -7.30 -21.86
C GLU A 244 3.88 -8.59 -21.07
N ILE A 245 3.08 -8.83 -20.03
CA ILE A 245 3.13 -10.08 -19.27
C ILE A 245 2.81 -11.26 -20.18
N TYR A 246 1.78 -11.17 -21.01
CA TYR A 246 1.38 -12.22 -21.93
C TYR A 246 2.47 -12.60 -22.92
N TYR A 247 3.06 -11.61 -23.59
CA TYR A 247 4.14 -11.85 -24.55
C TYR A 247 5.41 -12.36 -23.86
N SER A 248 5.75 -11.84 -22.70
CA SER A 248 6.91 -12.31 -21.92
C SER A 248 6.73 -13.76 -21.45
N VAL A 249 5.54 -14.14 -21.00
CA VAL A 249 5.24 -15.54 -20.64
C VAL A 249 5.36 -16.46 -21.85
N ASN A 250 4.84 -16.06 -23.01
CA ASN A 250 4.94 -16.86 -24.22
C ASN A 250 6.38 -16.96 -24.74
N ALA A 251 7.20 -15.94 -24.55
CA ALA A 251 8.62 -15.99 -24.87
C ALA A 251 9.40 -16.99 -24.00
N LEU A 252 8.95 -17.24 -22.77
CA LEU A 252 9.53 -18.28 -21.89
C LEU A 252 9.08 -19.70 -22.27
N LEU A 253 7.95 -19.84 -22.96
CA LEU A 253 7.36 -21.14 -23.33
C LEU A 253 7.90 -21.61 -24.68
N VAL A 254 9.01 -22.34 -24.67
CA VAL A 254 9.70 -22.76 -25.89
C VAL A 254 8.89 -23.80 -26.72
N SER A 255 8.08 -24.61 -26.06
CA SER A 255 7.45 -25.79 -26.71
C SER A 255 5.95 -25.63 -26.97
N LYS A 256 5.28 -24.71 -26.32
CA LYS A 256 3.82 -24.55 -26.43
C LYS A 256 3.38 -23.13 -26.22
N PHE A 257 2.84 -22.51 -27.24
CA PHE A 257 2.20 -21.20 -27.15
C PHE A 257 0.97 -21.26 -26.23
N LEU A 258 0.87 -20.30 -25.29
CA LEU A 258 -0.27 -20.16 -24.39
C LEU A 258 -1.30 -19.22 -25.03
N PRO A 259 -2.52 -19.70 -25.36
CA PRO A 259 -3.57 -18.85 -25.90
C PRO A 259 -3.99 -17.75 -24.92
N TRP A 260 -4.47 -16.62 -25.44
CA TRP A 260 -4.87 -15.47 -24.64
C TRP A 260 -5.93 -15.80 -23.57
N ASP A 261 -6.96 -16.55 -23.93
CA ASP A 261 -8.04 -16.93 -23.00
C ASP A 261 -7.53 -17.81 -21.85
N GLU A 262 -6.64 -18.76 -22.17
CA GLU A 262 -6.00 -19.59 -21.15
C GLU A 262 -5.06 -18.78 -20.25
N PHE A 263 -4.31 -17.84 -20.83
CA PHE A 263 -3.51 -16.90 -20.06
C PHE A 263 -4.36 -16.09 -19.08
N LEU A 264 -5.50 -15.52 -19.53
CA LEU A 264 -6.40 -14.77 -18.67
C LEU A 264 -6.97 -15.62 -17.54
N GLN A 265 -7.32 -16.88 -17.79
CA GLN A 265 -7.79 -17.81 -16.76
C GLN A 265 -6.70 -18.05 -15.71
N ARG A 266 -5.45 -18.27 -16.14
CA ARG A 266 -4.31 -18.46 -15.23
C ARG A 266 -4.00 -17.18 -14.46
N PHE A 267 -4.04 -16.01 -15.11
CA PHE A 267 -3.82 -14.72 -14.48
C PHE A 267 -4.87 -14.42 -13.39
N LYS A 268 -6.12 -14.76 -13.62
CA LYS A 268 -7.20 -14.65 -12.61
C LYS A 268 -6.94 -15.46 -11.34
N LEU A 269 -6.18 -16.55 -11.41
CA LEU A 269 -5.81 -17.32 -10.22
C LEU A 269 -4.91 -16.51 -9.27
N LEU A 270 -4.20 -15.52 -9.78
CA LEU A 270 -3.34 -14.61 -9.02
C LEU A 270 -4.07 -13.38 -8.49
N SER A 271 -5.39 -13.25 -8.70
CA SER A 271 -6.18 -12.18 -8.10
C SER A 271 -6.05 -12.23 -6.57
N GLY A 272 -5.71 -11.11 -5.95
CA GLY A 272 -5.39 -11.03 -4.52
C GLY A 272 -3.88 -11.06 -4.18
N PHE A 273 -3.02 -11.48 -5.13
CA PHE A 273 -1.56 -11.35 -5.03
C PHE A 273 -1.01 -10.23 -5.90
N LEU A 274 -1.69 -9.95 -7.00
CA LEU A 274 -1.36 -8.87 -7.93
C LEU A 274 -2.38 -7.74 -7.82
N VAL A 275 -1.90 -6.51 -7.80
CA VAL A 275 -2.73 -5.30 -7.77
C VAL A 275 -2.64 -4.62 -9.13
N LYS A 276 -3.80 -4.32 -9.72
CA LYS A 276 -3.86 -3.49 -10.92
C LYS A 276 -3.64 -2.03 -10.49
N ARG A 277 -2.65 -1.37 -11.07
CA ARG A 277 -2.52 0.08 -11.01
C ARG A 277 -3.24 0.69 -12.21
N LEU A 278 -3.98 1.76 -11.96
CA LEU A 278 -4.68 2.55 -12.99
C LEU A 278 -3.71 3.56 -13.58
#